data_02831164936fb13e32c034484074e496
#
_entry.id   02831164936fb13e32c034484074e496
#
_cell.length_a   1.000
_cell.length_b   1.000
_cell.length_c   1.000
_cell.angle_alpha   90.00
_cell.angle_beta   90.00
_cell.angle_gamma   90.00
#
_symmetry.space_group_name_H-M   'P 1'
#
loop_
_entity.id
_entity.type
_entity.pdbx_description
1 polymer ?
#
loop_
_entity_poly.entity_id
_entity_poly.type
_entity_poly.pdbx_seq_one_letter_code
_entity_poly.pdbx_strand_id
1 'polypeptide(L)'
;GKNTWRKEAYPYYKANRKAGRDKSGMDWNALFQIMNNVRSEIKEFFPYKVIHLDHCEADDIIGAVIHEHGSELNIGSEKFLILSADKDFIQLQKYANVDQYDPIRKRWIRHDQPAQYLEEHILKGDTGDGVPNILSPDNCLAVGERQKAMTKKRLALYSEGTQNMDEETLRRFYRNKMMIDLSEIPQKYQDQIRAEYNEEKNIGREHLFNYFIQKKLKHLITDIQDF
;
A
#
# COMPACT_ATOMS: atom_id res chain seq x y z
N GLY A 1 -0.91 9.28 5.99
CA GLY A 1 -0.34 10.20 6.97
C GLY A 1 0.25 11.45 6.34
N LYS A 2 0.38 12.53 7.09
CA LYS A 2 0.99 13.77 6.56
C LYS A 2 2.48 13.62 6.30
N ASN A 3 3.15 12.82 7.10
CA ASN A 3 4.61 12.62 7.05
C ASN A 3 4.88 11.12 6.91
N THR A 4 5.03 10.65 5.69
CA THR A 4 5.47 9.29 5.42
C THR A 4 6.96 9.29 5.09
N TRP A 5 7.64 8.18 5.31
CA TRP A 5 9.06 8.06 4.97
C TRP A 5 9.32 8.32 3.48
N ARG A 6 8.35 7.98 2.60
CA ARG A 6 8.46 8.28 1.17
C ARG A 6 8.49 9.78 0.89
N LYS A 7 7.76 10.60 1.65
CA LYS A 7 7.82 12.07 1.50
C LYS A 7 9.14 12.67 2.00
N GLU A 8 9.75 12.06 3.00
CA GLU A 8 11.08 12.46 3.46
C GLU A 8 12.13 12.13 2.39
N ALA A 9 12.03 10.96 1.74
CA ALA A 9 12.93 10.53 0.68
C ALA A 9 12.67 11.27 -0.66
N TYR A 10 11.40 11.60 -0.95
CA TYR A 10 11.01 12.23 -2.21
C TYR A 10 9.92 13.30 -1.97
N PRO A 11 10.29 14.59 -1.94
CA PRO A 11 9.39 15.70 -1.57
C PRO A 11 8.13 15.84 -2.44
N TYR A 12 8.18 15.37 -3.69
CA TYR A 12 7.05 15.44 -4.63
C TYR A 12 6.05 14.28 -4.48
N TYR A 13 6.35 13.30 -3.62
CA TYR A 13 5.47 12.16 -3.37
C TYR A 13 4.09 12.61 -2.90
N LYS A 14 3.04 12.25 -3.64
CA LYS A 14 1.63 12.61 -3.38
C LYS A 14 1.37 14.13 -3.28
N ALA A 15 2.25 14.98 -3.85
CA ALA A 15 2.10 16.42 -3.78
C ALA A 15 0.83 16.91 -4.52
N ASN A 16 0.45 16.26 -5.62
CA ASN A 16 -0.74 16.54 -6.41
C ASN A 16 -2.07 16.29 -5.68
N ARG A 17 -2.08 15.41 -4.65
CA ARG A 17 -3.30 15.04 -3.91
C ARG A 17 -3.91 16.20 -3.11
N LYS A 18 -3.09 17.18 -2.69
CA LYS A 18 -3.60 18.34 -1.95
C LYS A 18 -4.55 19.18 -2.81
N ALA A 19 -4.15 19.50 -4.04
CA ALA A 19 -4.99 20.28 -4.97
C ALA A 19 -6.33 19.57 -5.29
N GLY A 20 -6.32 18.24 -5.38
CA GLY A 20 -7.54 17.45 -5.57
C GLY A 20 -8.48 17.50 -4.36
N ARG A 21 -7.93 17.42 -3.14
CA ARG A 21 -8.71 17.55 -1.90
C ARG A 21 -9.35 18.92 -1.77
N ASP A 22 -8.57 19.99 -2.00
CA ASP A 22 -9.04 21.36 -1.89
C ASP A 22 -10.20 21.66 -2.85
N LYS A 23 -10.24 21.00 -4.02
CA LYS A 23 -11.31 21.10 -5.01
C LYS A 23 -12.55 20.26 -4.70
N SER A 24 -12.46 19.27 -3.81
CA SER A 24 -13.56 18.30 -3.61
C SER A 24 -14.74 18.86 -2.82
N GLY A 25 -14.59 19.98 -2.11
CA GLY A 25 -15.61 20.55 -1.21
C GLY A 25 -15.91 19.71 0.04
N MET A 26 -15.18 18.61 0.25
CA MET A 26 -15.36 17.70 1.39
C MET A 26 -14.59 18.20 2.61
N ASP A 27 -15.19 18.09 3.80
CA ASP A 27 -14.47 18.29 5.06
C ASP A 27 -13.55 17.11 5.36
N TRP A 28 -12.34 17.17 4.83
CA TRP A 28 -11.33 16.14 5.00
C TRP A 28 -10.87 15.99 6.45
N ASN A 29 -10.97 17.05 7.27
CA ASN A 29 -10.58 16.96 8.68
C ASN A 29 -11.61 16.11 9.44
N ALA A 30 -12.90 16.37 9.26
CA ALA A 30 -13.96 15.55 9.83
C ALA A 30 -13.86 14.09 9.37
N LEU A 31 -13.62 13.85 8.08
CA LEU A 31 -13.44 12.50 7.56
C LEU A 31 -12.26 11.77 8.23
N PHE A 32 -11.10 12.40 8.31
CA PHE A 32 -9.94 11.79 8.97
C PHE A 32 -10.15 11.55 10.48
N GLN A 33 -10.88 12.44 11.14
CA GLN A 33 -11.23 12.24 12.54
C GLN A 33 -12.13 11.00 12.72
N ILE A 34 -13.14 10.85 11.87
CA ILE A 34 -14.02 9.66 11.88
C ILE A 34 -13.21 8.39 11.64
N MET A 35 -12.33 8.36 10.63
CA MET A 35 -11.49 7.21 10.33
C MET A 35 -10.56 6.86 11.51
N ASN A 36 -9.98 7.86 12.16
CA ASN A 36 -9.14 7.64 13.34
C ASN A 36 -9.94 7.06 14.50
N ASN A 37 -11.15 7.56 14.75
CA ASN A 37 -12.04 7.05 15.79
C ASN A 37 -12.41 5.60 15.52
N VAL A 38 -12.84 5.27 14.29
CA VAL A 38 -13.17 3.89 13.87
C VAL A 38 -11.99 2.97 14.08
N ARG A 39 -10.78 3.37 13.65
CA ARG A 39 -9.56 2.58 13.87
C ARG A 39 -9.31 2.31 15.35
N SER A 40 -9.44 3.34 16.20
CA SER A 40 -9.25 3.20 17.64
C SER A 40 -10.30 2.27 18.26
N GLU A 41 -11.55 2.38 17.84
CA GLU A 41 -12.64 1.52 18.30
C GLU A 41 -12.43 0.06 17.86
N ILE A 42 -11.98 -0.19 16.61
CA ILE A 42 -11.64 -1.54 16.17
C ILE A 42 -10.48 -2.11 17.00
N LYS A 43 -9.45 -1.30 17.29
CA LYS A 43 -8.31 -1.72 18.12
C LYS A 43 -8.71 -2.06 19.55
N GLU A 44 -9.72 -1.39 20.11
CA GLU A 44 -10.16 -1.54 21.49
C GLU A 44 -11.19 -2.66 21.68
N PHE A 45 -12.15 -2.77 20.76
CA PHE A 45 -13.33 -3.62 20.99
C PHE A 45 -13.38 -4.89 20.14
N PHE A 46 -12.60 -4.97 19.04
CA PHE A 46 -12.66 -6.11 18.12
C PHE A 46 -11.50 -7.08 18.34
N PRO A 47 -11.72 -8.39 18.10
CA PRO A 47 -10.67 -9.40 18.20
C PRO A 47 -9.71 -9.37 16.99
N TYR A 48 -9.44 -8.17 16.48
CA TYR A 48 -8.56 -8.00 15.33
C TYR A 48 -7.27 -7.30 15.71
N LYS A 49 -6.19 -7.71 15.08
CA LYS A 49 -4.92 -7.00 15.17
C LYS A 49 -4.99 -5.74 14.30
N VAL A 50 -4.86 -4.58 14.91
CA VAL A 50 -4.83 -3.28 14.23
C VAL A 50 -3.44 -2.71 14.33
N ILE A 51 -2.72 -2.69 13.22
CA ILE A 51 -1.37 -2.14 13.12
C ILE A 51 -1.44 -0.74 12.50
N HIS A 52 -0.87 0.22 13.21
CA HIS A 52 -0.75 1.59 12.73
C HIS A 52 0.56 2.19 13.24
N LEU A 53 1.45 2.52 12.34
CA LEU A 53 2.74 3.10 12.65
C LEU A 53 2.87 4.48 12.02
N ASP A 54 3.48 5.41 12.76
CA ASP A 54 3.83 6.72 12.22
C ASP A 54 4.86 6.55 11.10
N HIS A 55 4.80 7.44 10.12
CA HIS A 55 5.62 7.44 8.91
C HIS A 55 5.39 6.26 7.95
N CYS A 56 4.57 5.27 8.29
CA CYS A 56 4.21 4.16 7.40
C CYS A 56 2.83 4.38 6.76
N GLU A 57 2.68 3.89 5.54
CA GLU A 57 1.40 3.73 4.88
C GLU A 57 0.88 2.29 5.10
N ALA A 58 -0.40 2.04 4.84
CA ALA A 58 -0.96 0.70 4.97
C ALA A 58 -0.22 -0.31 4.06
N ASP A 59 0.21 0.17 2.89
CA ASP A 59 0.93 -0.63 1.90
C ASP A 59 2.29 -1.10 2.44
N ASP A 60 2.97 -0.26 3.24
CA ASP A 60 4.21 -0.64 3.92
C ASP A 60 3.98 -1.78 4.92
N ILE A 61 2.90 -1.67 5.70
CA ILE A 61 2.58 -2.66 6.72
C ILE A 61 2.25 -4.00 6.06
N ILE A 62 1.37 -4.00 5.07
CA ILE A 62 0.99 -5.21 4.31
C ILE A 62 2.21 -5.78 3.61
N GLY A 63 3.00 -4.93 2.92
CA GLY A 63 4.20 -5.34 2.22
C GLY A 63 5.22 -6.03 3.14
N ALA A 64 5.53 -5.42 4.28
CA ALA A 64 6.50 -5.97 5.24
C ALA A 64 6.04 -7.31 5.83
N VAL A 65 4.76 -7.42 6.24
CA VAL A 65 4.20 -8.67 6.76
C VAL A 65 4.25 -9.78 5.71
N ILE A 66 3.86 -9.48 4.47
CA ILE A 66 3.87 -10.48 3.40
C ILE A 66 5.31 -10.85 3.00
N HIS A 67 6.25 -9.92 2.99
CA HIS A 67 7.66 -10.25 2.69
C HIS A 67 8.28 -11.17 3.75
N GLU A 68 7.86 -11.07 5.01
CA GLU A 68 8.34 -11.93 6.08
C GLU A 68 7.71 -13.33 6.05
N HIS A 69 6.42 -13.43 5.75
CA HIS A 69 5.64 -14.68 5.85
C HIS A 69 5.26 -15.29 4.50
N GLY A 70 5.55 -14.60 3.40
CA GLY A 70 5.29 -15.09 2.06
C GLY A 70 6.14 -16.30 1.70
N SER A 71 5.56 -17.25 0.99
CA SER A 71 6.25 -18.48 0.56
C SER A 71 6.07 -18.71 -0.93
N GLU A 72 7.17 -18.95 -1.62
CA GLU A 72 7.16 -19.26 -3.05
C GLU A 72 6.58 -20.67 -3.33
N LEU A 73 6.70 -21.58 -2.39
CA LEU A 73 6.33 -22.99 -2.58
C LEU A 73 4.95 -23.35 -2.02
N ASN A 74 4.32 -22.48 -1.26
CA ASN A 74 3.01 -22.72 -0.59
C ASN A 74 2.94 -24.05 0.21
N ILE A 75 4.07 -24.55 0.70
CA ILE A 75 4.15 -25.81 1.45
C ILE A 75 4.17 -25.48 2.94
N GLY A 76 3.07 -25.81 3.65
CA GLY A 76 2.98 -25.63 5.11
C GLY A 76 2.97 -24.18 5.60
N SER A 77 2.83 -23.22 4.70
CA SER A 77 2.79 -21.80 5.02
C SER A 77 1.35 -21.31 5.26
N GLU A 78 1.21 -20.32 6.12
CA GLU A 78 -0.04 -19.60 6.33
C GLU A 78 -0.50 -18.95 5.03
N LYS A 79 -1.81 -18.92 4.77
CA LYS A 79 -2.39 -18.27 3.60
C LYS A 79 -2.77 -16.84 3.93
N PHE A 80 -2.42 -15.94 3.04
CA PHE A 80 -2.75 -14.52 3.14
C PHE A 80 -3.76 -14.11 2.07
N LEU A 81 -4.81 -13.43 2.49
CA LEU A 81 -5.78 -12.80 1.61
C LEU A 81 -5.73 -11.28 1.80
N ILE A 82 -5.26 -10.56 0.79
CA ILE A 82 -5.25 -9.09 0.77
C ILE A 82 -6.62 -8.61 0.28
N LEU A 83 -7.39 -7.95 1.13
CA LEU A 83 -8.67 -7.33 0.78
C LEU A 83 -8.45 -5.88 0.33
N SER A 84 -8.05 -5.70 -0.91
CA SER A 84 -7.77 -4.37 -1.48
C SER A 84 -7.90 -4.38 -3.00
N ALA A 85 -8.43 -3.28 -3.56
CA ALA A 85 -8.45 -3.03 -5.00
C ALA A 85 -7.12 -2.44 -5.52
N ASP A 86 -6.16 -2.14 -4.64
CA ASP A 86 -4.91 -1.50 -5.01
C ASP A 86 -4.02 -2.44 -5.82
N LYS A 87 -3.56 -1.94 -6.96
CA LYS A 87 -2.72 -2.71 -7.88
C LYS A 87 -1.27 -2.82 -7.43
N ASP A 88 -0.85 -2.02 -6.47
CA ASP A 88 0.50 -2.09 -5.92
C ASP A 88 0.74 -3.41 -5.20
N PHE A 89 -0.32 -4.05 -4.69
CA PHE A 89 -0.24 -5.38 -4.10
C PHE A 89 -0.05 -6.53 -5.12
N ILE A 90 -0.19 -6.28 -6.42
CA ILE A 90 0.09 -7.30 -7.44
C ILE A 90 1.52 -7.83 -7.30
N GLN A 91 2.48 -6.98 -6.93
CA GLN A 91 3.87 -7.38 -6.70
C GLN A 91 4.03 -8.47 -5.63
N LEU A 92 3.09 -8.55 -4.66
CA LEU A 92 3.11 -9.53 -3.59
C LEU A 92 2.56 -10.91 -4.04
N GLN A 93 1.90 -10.98 -5.20
CA GLN A 93 1.43 -12.25 -5.78
C GLN A 93 2.57 -13.13 -6.33
N LYS A 94 3.83 -12.69 -6.21
CA LYS A 94 5.00 -13.55 -6.40
C LYS A 94 5.07 -14.69 -5.37
N TYR A 95 4.43 -14.52 -4.22
CA TYR A 95 4.31 -15.55 -3.19
C TYR A 95 3.09 -16.41 -3.45
N ALA A 96 3.26 -17.74 -3.49
CA ALA A 96 2.20 -18.69 -3.84
C ALA A 96 1.10 -18.82 -2.76
N ASN A 97 1.38 -18.36 -1.53
CA ASN A 97 0.43 -18.34 -0.41
C ASN A 97 -0.32 -17.01 -0.26
N VAL A 98 -0.23 -16.11 -1.25
CA VAL A 98 -0.85 -14.78 -1.21
C VAL A 98 -1.88 -14.63 -2.32
N ASP A 99 -3.11 -14.34 -1.95
CA ASP A 99 -4.21 -13.98 -2.84
C ASP A 99 -4.67 -12.54 -2.61
N GLN A 100 -5.27 -11.92 -3.63
CA GLN A 100 -5.83 -10.58 -3.55
C GLN A 100 -7.27 -10.54 -4.05
N TYR A 101 -8.15 -9.88 -3.28
CA TYR A 101 -9.55 -9.71 -3.63
C TYR A 101 -9.98 -8.24 -3.51
N ASP A 102 -10.66 -7.73 -4.54
CA ASP A 102 -11.31 -6.42 -4.55
C ASP A 102 -12.72 -6.55 -3.95
N PRO A 103 -12.94 -6.11 -2.70
CA PRO A 103 -14.23 -6.28 -2.04
C PRO A 103 -15.31 -5.34 -2.61
N ILE A 104 -14.92 -4.24 -3.25
CA ILE A 104 -15.84 -3.26 -3.84
C ILE A 104 -16.42 -3.81 -5.15
N ARG A 105 -15.55 -4.30 -6.04
CA ARG A 105 -15.94 -4.88 -7.32
C ARG A 105 -16.27 -6.37 -7.24
N LYS A 106 -16.09 -6.98 -6.04
CA LYS A 106 -16.37 -8.40 -5.75
C LYS A 106 -15.65 -9.34 -6.72
N ARG A 107 -14.35 -9.13 -6.95
CA ARG A 107 -13.56 -9.94 -7.87
C ARG A 107 -12.14 -10.19 -7.37
N TRP A 108 -11.59 -11.34 -7.74
CA TRP A 108 -10.19 -11.65 -7.55
C TRP A 108 -9.32 -10.77 -8.46
N ILE A 109 -8.19 -10.30 -7.92
CA ILE A 109 -7.15 -9.66 -8.69
C ILE A 109 -6.02 -10.67 -8.82
N ARG A 110 -5.71 -11.07 -10.05
CA ARG A 110 -4.65 -12.03 -10.36
C ARG A 110 -3.81 -11.53 -11.51
N HIS A 111 -2.51 -11.77 -11.41
CA HIS A 111 -1.55 -11.41 -12.46
C HIS A 111 -0.55 -12.55 -12.65
N ASP A 112 -0.37 -12.99 -13.92
CA ASP A 112 0.46 -14.15 -14.24
C ASP A 112 1.96 -13.87 -14.09
N GLN A 113 2.37 -12.61 -14.16
CA GLN A 113 3.77 -12.16 -14.11
C GLN A 113 3.95 -10.98 -13.15
N PRO A 114 3.83 -11.19 -11.82
CA PRO A 114 3.91 -10.10 -10.84
C PRO A 114 5.24 -9.34 -10.86
N ALA A 115 6.35 -10.04 -11.11
CA ALA A 115 7.68 -9.41 -11.18
C ALA A 115 7.80 -8.46 -12.38
N GLN A 116 7.33 -8.89 -13.56
CA GLN A 116 7.31 -8.04 -14.75
C GLN A 116 6.36 -6.83 -14.55
N TYR A 117 5.22 -7.06 -13.91
CA TYR A 117 4.29 -5.97 -13.57
C TYR A 117 4.99 -4.90 -12.72
N LEU A 118 5.71 -5.30 -11.66
CA LEU A 118 6.47 -4.39 -10.81
C LEU A 118 7.54 -3.63 -11.58
N GLU A 119 8.33 -4.32 -12.40
CA GLU A 119 9.37 -3.71 -13.23
C GLU A 119 8.79 -2.65 -14.17
N GLU A 120 7.72 -2.99 -14.90
CA GLU A 120 7.04 -2.04 -15.77
C GLU A 120 6.47 -0.84 -14.98
N HIS A 121 5.95 -1.07 -13.78
CA HIS A 121 5.43 -0.02 -12.92
C HIS A 121 6.55 0.93 -12.47
N ILE A 122 7.71 0.41 -12.07
CA ILE A 122 8.89 1.23 -11.76
C ILE A 122 9.31 2.09 -12.96
N LEU A 123 9.38 1.52 -14.15
CA LEU A 123 9.75 2.23 -15.37
C LEU A 123 8.75 3.32 -15.76
N LYS A 124 7.46 3.02 -15.64
CA LYS A 124 6.35 3.93 -15.98
C LYS A 124 6.07 4.99 -14.91
N GLY A 125 6.49 4.73 -13.67
CA GLY A 125 6.13 5.54 -12.50
C GLY A 125 4.65 5.41 -12.12
N ASP A 126 4.27 6.09 -11.06
CA ASP A 126 2.90 6.20 -10.57
C ASP A 126 2.44 7.65 -10.52
N THR A 127 1.61 8.03 -11.48
CA THR A 127 1.07 9.38 -11.55
C THR A 127 0.11 9.71 -10.41
N GLY A 128 -0.60 8.71 -9.86
CA GLY A 128 -1.49 8.85 -8.71
C GLY A 128 -0.73 9.24 -7.45
N ASP A 129 0.47 8.73 -7.31
CA ASP A 129 1.38 9.00 -6.19
C ASP A 129 2.39 10.12 -6.47
N GLY A 130 2.29 10.74 -7.65
CA GLY A 130 3.18 11.83 -8.02
C GLY A 130 4.59 11.38 -8.39
N VAL A 131 4.75 10.10 -8.75
CA VAL A 131 6.03 9.49 -9.17
C VAL A 131 6.07 9.46 -10.69
N PRO A 132 6.86 10.32 -11.37
CA PRO A 132 6.94 10.32 -12.82
C PRO A 132 7.75 9.13 -13.34
N ASN A 133 7.55 8.82 -14.63
CA ASN A 133 8.35 7.78 -15.29
C ASN A 133 9.85 8.15 -15.29
N ILE A 134 10.71 7.17 -15.53
CA ILE A 134 12.17 7.34 -15.45
C ILE A 134 12.76 8.33 -16.46
N LEU A 135 12.00 8.73 -17.49
CA LEU A 135 12.44 9.68 -18.53
C LEU A 135 12.13 11.13 -18.17
N SER A 136 11.28 11.35 -17.17
CA SER A 136 10.72 12.67 -16.85
C SER A 136 11.38 13.28 -15.61
N PRO A 137 11.51 14.61 -15.52
CA PRO A 137 12.02 15.29 -14.34
C PRO A 137 11.23 14.95 -13.08
N ASP A 138 11.90 14.99 -11.93
CA ASP A 138 11.31 14.62 -10.64
C ASP A 138 10.06 15.45 -10.28
N ASN A 139 10.05 16.71 -10.62
CA ASN A 139 8.99 17.64 -10.29
C ASN A 139 7.88 17.75 -11.35
N CYS A 140 8.00 17.08 -12.50
CA CYS A 140 7.12 17.35 -13.65
C CYS A 140 5.62 17.19 -13.31
N LEU A 141 5.25 16.20 -12.52
CA LEU A 141 3.86 16.00 -12.09
C LEU A 141 3.41 17.04 -11.06
N ALA A 142 4.32 17.52 -10.20
CA ALA A 142 4.02 18.51 -9.18
C ALA A 142 3.78 19.90 -9.79
N VAL A 143 4.46 20.23 -10.89
CA VAL A 143 4.29 21.51 -11.61
C VAL A 143 3.30 21.40 -12.77
N GLY A 144 2.67 20.23 -12.97
CA GLY A 144 1.66 20.02 -14.02
C GLY A 144 2.22 19.87 -15.43
N GLU A 145 3.51 19.57 -15.57
CA GLU A 145 4.13 19.34 -16.87
C GLU A 145 3.82 17.94 -17.42
N ARG A 146 3.80 17.85 -18.74
CA ARG A 146 3.60 16.57 -19.42
C ARG A 146 4.86 15.70 -19.34
N GLN A 147 4.70 14.45 -18.92
CA GLN A 147 5.78 13.47 -18.94
C GLN A 147 6.30 13.17 -20.35
N LYS A 148 7.58 12.85 -20.46
CA LYS A 148 8.14 12.25 -21.68
C LYS A 148 7.46 10.90 -21.92
N ALA A 149 7.12 10.60 -23.20
CA ALA A 149 6.40 9.39 -23.53
C ALA A 149 7.27 8.12 -23.30
N MET A 150 6.77 7.21 -22.47
CA MET A 150 7.28 5.86 -22.34
C MET A 150 6.65 4.97 -23.43
N THR A 151 7.26 4.97 -24.61
CA THR A 151 6.79 4.15 -25.74
C THR A 151 7.08 2.66 -25.50
N LYS A 152 6.35 1.77 -26.18
CA LYS A 152 6.59 0.31 -26.08
C LYS A 152 8.06 -0.06 -26.39
N LYS A 153 8.69 0.60 -27.38
CA LYS A 153 10.10 0.37 -27.72
C LYS A 153 11.05 0.76 -26.58
N ARG A 154 10.80 1.92 -25.92
CA ARG A 154 11.60 2.37 -24.77
C ARG A 154 11.38 1.48 -23.56
N LEU A 155 10.15 1.09 -23.31
CA LEU A 155 9.82 0.17 -22.23
C LEU A 155 10.58 -1.14 -22.39
N ALA A 156 10.49 -1.77 -23.57
CA ALA A 156 11.23 -3.00 -23.88
C ALA A 156 12.74 -2.83 -23.70
N LEU A 157 13.33 -1.73 -24.21
CA LEU A 157 14.76 -1.45 -24.05
C LEU A 157 15.20 -1.37 -22.58
N TYR A 158 14.42 -0.69 -21.74
CA TYR A 158 14.78 -0.51 -20.33
C TYR A 158 14.46 -1.76 -19.48
N SER A 159 13.50 -2.58 -19.89
CA SER A 159 13.23 -3.89 -19.26
C SER A 159 14.31 -4.93 -19.55
N GLU A 160 15.20 -4.71 -20.54
CA GLU A 160 16.39 -5.55 -20.73
C GLU A 160 17.47 -5.33 -19.67
N GLY A 161 17.36 -4.24 -18.90
CA GLY A 161 18.23 -3.98 -17.76
C GLY A 161 18.77 -2.54 -17.70
N THR A 162 19.36 -2.24 -16.56
CA THR A 162 19.87 -0.90 -16.22
C THR A 162 21.09 -0.46 -17.06
N GLN A 163 21.78 -1.38 -17.72
CA GLN A 163 22.90 -1.05 -18.63
C GLN A 163 22.47 -0.19 -19.82
N ASN A 164 21.18 -0.14 -20.13
CA ASN A 164 20.61 0.69 -21.18
C ASN A 164 20.23 2.12 -20.71
N MET A 165 20.52 2.44 -19.45
CA MET A 165 20.17 3.72 -18.84
C MET A 165 21.40 4.61 -18.72
N ASP A 166 21.25 5.90 -19.04
CA ASP A 166 22.22 6.91 -18.63
C ASP A 166 22.12 7.18 -17.12
N GLU A 167 23.08 7.89 -16.58
CA GLU A 167 23.19 8.19 -15.14
C GLU A 167 21.89 8.79 -14.55
N GLU A 168 21.30 9.73 -15.25
CA GLU A 168 20.10 10.43 -14.78
C GLU A 168 18.85 9.55 -14.85
N THR A 169 18.72 8.74 -15.89
CA THR A 169 17.64 7.74 -16.03
C THR A 169 17.77 6.65 -14.96
N LEU A 170 19.00 6.21 -14.69
CA LEU A 170 19.29 5.24 -13.64
C LEU A 170 18.95 5.78 -12.25
N ARG A 171 19.33 7.02 -11.94
CA ARG A 171 18.96 7.70 -10.70
C ARG A 171 17.43 7.73 -10.52
N ARG A 172 16.69 8.06 -11.58
CA ARG A 172 15.22 8.09 -11.56
C ARG A 172 14.61 6.71 -11.44
N PHE A 173 15.24 5.70 -12.00
CA PHE A 173 14.84 4.31 -11.82
C PHE A 173 14.92 3.90 -10.34
N TYR A 174 16.02 4.18 -9.66
CA TYR A 174 16.14 3.87 -8.23
C TYR A 174 15.21 4.70 -7.36
N ARG A 175 14.95 5.97 -7.72
CA ARG A 175 13.89 6.76 -7.06
C ARG A 175 12.53 6.07 -7.19
N ASN A 176 12.14 5.64 -8.39
CA ASN A 176 10.86 4.97 -8.60
C ASN A 176 10.81 3.63 -7.88
N LYS A 177 11.88 2.86 -7.92
CA LYS A 177 11.99 1.60 -7.20
C LYS A 177 11.75 1.82 -5.71
N MET A 178 12.43 2.77 -5.10
CA MET A 178 12.24 3.13 -3.69
C MET A 178 10.79 3.55 -3.37
N MET A 179 10.08 4.20 -4.27
CA MET A 179 8.70 4.67 -4.04
C MET A 179 7.65 3.58 -4.25
N ILE A 180 7.89 2.63 -5.16
CA ILE A 180 6.88 1.68 -5.68
C ILE A 180 7.11 0.26 -5.17
N ASP A 181 8.36 -0.17 -5.07
CA ASP A 181 8.70 -1.53 -4.64
C ASP A 181 8.56 -1.67 -3.12
N LEU A 182 7.64 -2.50 -2.68
CA LEU A 182 7.39 -2.75 -1.26
C LEU A 182 8.52 -3.53 -0.56
N SER A 183 9.52 -4.01 -1.30
CA SER A 183 10.75 -4.57 -0.71
C SER A 183 11.74 -3.49 -0.27
N GLU A 184 11.59 -2.24 -0.74
CA GLU A 184 12.46 -1.11 -0.43
C GLU A 184 12.07 -0.34 0.85
N ILE A 185 11.12 -0.85 1.62
CA ILE A 185 10.73 -0.27 2.92
C ILE A 185 11.97 -0.22 3.83
N PRO A 186 12.32 0.94 4.40
CA PRO A 186 13.50 1.04 5.27
C PRO A 186 13.45 0.06 6.45
N GLN A 187 14.59 -0.60 6.74
CA GLN A 187 14.69 -1.68 7.72
C GLN A 187 14.11 -1.30 9.08
N LYS A 188 14.34 -0.07 9.54
CA LYS A 188 13.77 0.42 10.82
C LYS A 188 12.25 0.31 10.90
N TYR A 189 11.55 0.50 9.78
CA TYR A 189 10.08 0.38 9.74
C TYR A 189 9.66 -1.08 9.60
N GLN A 190 10.40 -1.89 8.85
CA GLN A 190 10.17 -3.33 8.81
C GLN A 190 10.26 -3.95 10.20
N ASP A 191 11.29 -3.58 10.99
CA ASP A 191 11.48 -4.07 12.36
C ASP A 191 10.34 -3.64 13.30
N GLN A 192 9.86 -2.40 13.17
CA GLN A 192 8.71 -1.90 13.93
C GLN A 192 7.40 -2.63 13.55
N ILE A 193 7.18 -2.85 12.24
CA ILE A 193 6.01 -3.59 11.75
C ILE A 193 6.02 -5.02 12.28
N ARG A 194 7.19 -5.69 12.23
CA ARG A 194 7.39 -7.04 12.76
C ARG A 194 7.07 -7.11 14.26
N ALA A 195 7.56 -6.15 15.03
CA ALA A 195 7.32 -6.10 16.47
C ALA A 195 5.81 -5.96 16.78
N GLU A 196 5.12 -5.03 16.11
CA GLU A 196 3.65 -4.86 16.26
C GLU A 196 2.86 -6.08 15.76
N TYR A 197 3.31 -6.71 14.66
CA TYR A 197 2.65 -7.91 14.13
C TYR A 197 2.77 -9.10 15.08
N ASN A 198 3.92 -9.29 15.72
CA ASN A 198 4.19 -10.39 16.64
C ASN A 198 3.71 -10.12 18.08
N GLU A 199 3.32 -8.88 18.41
CA GLU A 199 2.75 -8.58 19.73
C GLU A 199 1.46 -9.36 19.93
N GLU A 200 1.40 -10.19 20.99
CA GLU A 200 0.18 -10.90 21.35
C GLU A 200 -0.84 -9.93 21.92
N LYS A 201 -2.02 -9.86 21.31
CA LYS A 201 -3.17 -9.09 21.81
C LYS A 201 -4.31 -10.04 22.10
N ASN A 202 -4.51 -10.36 23.36
CA ASN A 202 -5.65 -11.13 23.83
C ASN A 202 -6.88 -10.20 23.99
N ILE A 203 -7.44 -9.76 22.88
CA ILE A 203 -8.74 -9.08 22.90
C ILE A 203 -9.78 -10.14 22.51
N GLY A 204 -10.53 -10.59 23.51
CA GLY A 204 -11.63 -11.53 23.30
C GLY A 204 -12.87 -10.82 22.70
N ARG A 205 -13.90 -11.63 22.41
CA ARG A 205 -15.17 -11.14 21.86
C ARG A 205 -16.10 -10.54 22.94
N GLU A 206 -15.69 -10.55 24.20
CA GLU A 206 -16.54 -10.19 25.35
C GLU A 206 -17.05 -8.74 25.26
N HIS A 207 -16.29 -7.88 24.63
CA HIS A 207 -16.63 -6.45 24.51
C HIS A 207 -17.52 -6.13 23.30
N LEU A 208 -17.60 -7.00 22.30
CA LEU A 208 -18.32 -6.74 21.05
C LEU A 208 -19.81 -6.51 21.24
N PHE A 209 -20.46 -7.34 22.04
CA PHE A 209 -21.90 -7.26 22.25
C PHE A 209 -22.31 -5.90 22.85
N ASN A 210 -21.63 -5.50 23.91
CA ASN A 210 -21.89 -4.21 24.56
C ASN A 210 -21.56 -3.03 23.64
N TYR A 211 -20.46 -3.13 22.89
CA TYR A 211 -20.09 -2.12 21.90
C TYR A 211 -21.15 -1.98 20.80
N PHE A 212 -21.66 -3.07 20.25
CA PHE A 212 -22.70 -3.04 19.21
C PHE A 212 -24.02 -2.46 19.74
N ILE A 213 -24.41 -2.75 21.00
CA ILE A 213 -25.58 -2.13 21.63
C ILE A 213 -25.36 -0.63 21.78
N GLN A 214 -24.23 -0.20 22.35
CA GLN A 214 -23.92 1.20 22.58
C GLN A 214 -23.90 2.03 21.29
N LYS A 215 -23.32 1.45 20.22
CA LYS A 215 -23.24 2.08 18.89
C LYS A 215 -24.49 1.87 18.03
N LYS A 216 -25.51 1.17 18.53
CA LYS A 216 -26.78 0.86 17.82
C LYS A 216 -26.55 0.07 16.52
N LEU A 217 -25.54 -0.79 16.47
CA LEU A 217 -25.17 -1.62 15.32
C LEU A 217 -25.95 -2.93 15.29
N LYS A 218 -27.29 -2.84 15.24
CA LYS A 218 -28.21 -3.97 15.39
C LYS A 218 -27.94 -5.13 14.44
N HIS A 219 -27.58 -4.83 13.19
CA HIS A 219 -27.30 -5.87 12.18
C HIS A 219 -26.04 -6.69 12.54
N LEU A 220 -25.03 -6.09 13.16
CA LEU A 220 -23.81 -6.79 13.56
C LEU A 220 -24.01 -7.69 14.78
N ILE A 221 -25.06 -7.43 15.59
CA ILE A 221 -25.37 -8.28 16.73
C ILE A 221 -25.83 -9.67 16.27
N THR A 222 -26.58 -9.74 15.16
CA THR A 222 -27.06 -11.01 14.59
C THR A 222 -25.90 -11.91 14.16
N ASP A 223 -24.85 -11.31 13.63
CA ASP A 223 -23.70 -11.98 13.04
C ASP A 223 -22.46 -11.95 13.96
N ILE A 224 -22.67 -11.73 15.28
CA ILE A 224 -21.58 -11.56 16.25
C ILE A 224 -20.64 -12.76 16.33
N GLN A 225 -21.09 -13.95 15.91
CA GLN A 225 -20.28 -15.14 15.86
C GLN A 225 -19.24 -15.15 14.72
N ASP A 226 -19.43 -14.28 13.74
CA ASP A 226 -18.54 -14.17 12.58
C ASP A 226 -17.29 -13.31 12.86
N PHE A 227 -17.25 -12.64 14.04
CA PHE A 227 -16.15 -11.79 14.48
C PHE A 227 -15.07 -12.52 15.27
#